data_e5f3a4c4131989e8b1ad9ee69cfd8d57
#
_entry.id   e5f3a4c4131989e8b1ad9ee69cfd8d57
#
_cell.length_a   1.000
_cell.length_b   1.000
_cell.length_c   1.000
_cell.angle_alpha   90.00
_cell.angle_beta   90.00
_cell.angle_gamma   90.00
#
_symmetry.space_group_name_H-M   'P 1'
#
loop_
_entity.id
_entity.type
_entity.pdbx_description
1 polymer ?
#
loop_
_entity_poly.entity_id
_entity_poly.type
_entity_poly.pdbx_seq_one_letter_code
_entity_poly.pdbx_strand_id
1 'polypeptide(L)'
;MLEVEHVSKKFKDHQVLVDVNLKVNQGDVVVILGPSGSGKTTFLRCLNHLEKADTGRLTLGGKEYDLSKLSKKEILEIRQKTAFVFQHYNLFANKTAIENILEGLIVARKIPKEEAIQRAESALEKVGLLAYKDYYPSQLSGGQQQRIRIARAIAVKPDVILLDEPTSALDPELVGDVLDVMKQLAQEGVTMVVVTHEMGFARDVANHVIFMDGGHIIEENEPHEFFNSPKEERTKQFLSRILSDATYSVEYMI
;
A
#
# COMPACT_ATOMS: atom_id res chain seq x y z
N MET A 1 11.31 9.96 4.13
CA MET A 1 10.56 10.12 5.39
C MET A 1 9.21 10.73 5.05
N LEU A 2 8.13 10.13 5.54
CA LEU A 2 6.76 10.61 5.47
C LEU A 2 6.25 10.78 6.90
N GLU A 3 5.63 11.92 7.22
CA GLU A 3 5.01 12.18 8.51
C GLU A 3 3.67 12.88 8.28
N VAL A 4 2.64 12.41 8.95
CA VAL A 4 1.31 13.04 8.91
C VAL A 4 0.84 13.33 10.32
N GLU A 5 0.20 14.48 10.47
CA GLU A 5 -0.28 14.98 11.74
C GLU A 5 -1.72 15.47 11.60
N HIS A 6 -2.55 15.10 12.56
CA HIS A 6 -3.91 15.60 12.74
C HIS A 6 -4.83 15.38 11.53
N VAL A 7 -4.66 14.25 10.82
CA VAL A 7 -5.49 13.95 9.64
C VAL A 7 -6.88 13.54 10.08
N SER A 8 -7.87 14.34 9.65
CA SER A 8 -9.28 14.04 9.86
C SER A 8 -10.06 14.08 8.55
N LYS A 9 -11.09 13.23 8.45
CA LYS A 9 -11.96 13.15 7.28
C LYS A 9 -13.38 12.79 7.67
N LYS A 10 -14.33 13.54 7.11
CA LYS A 10 -15.76 13.32 7.26
C LYS A 10 -16.43 13.19 5.89
N PHE A 11 -17.35 12.25 5.74
CA PHE A 11 -18.22 12.16 4.59
C PHE A 11 -19.66 12.47 5.04
N LYS A 12 -20.21 13.60 4.59
CA LYS A 12 -21.48 14.13 5.07
C LYS A 12 -21.45 14.24 6.62
N ASP A 13 -22.26 13.45 7.32
CA ASP A 13 -22.34 13.43 8.78
C ASP A 13 -21.53 12.31 9.44
N HIS A 14 -20.86 11.46 8.65
CA HIS A 14 -20.09 10.33 9.16
C HIS A 14 -18.60 10.66 9.24
N GLN A 15 -18.06 10.66 10.47
CA GLN A 15 -16.61 10.82 10.71
C GLN A 15 -15.91 9.50 10.39
N VAL A 16 -14.92 9.54 9.49
CA VAL A 16 -14.20 8.35 9.01
C VAL A 16 -12.75 8.32 9.48
N LEU A 17 -12.12 9.50 9.63
CA LEU A 17 -10.81 9.64 10.24
C LEU A 17 -10.86 10.72 11.32
N VAL A 18 -10.27 10.44 12.47
CA VAL A 18 -10.28 11.33 13.62
C VAL A 18 -8.85 11.47 14.15
N ASP A 19 -8.23 12.60 13.88
CA ASP A 19 -6.92 12.99 14.42
C ASP A 19 -5.82 11.93 14.22
N VAL A 20 -5.74 11.37 13.00
CA VAL A 20 -4.78 10.30 12.67
C VAL A 20 -3.39 10.88 12.47
N ASN A 21 -2.42 10.31 13.17
CA ASN A 21 -1.01 10.68 13.12
C ASN A 21 -0.19 9.46 12.71
N LEU A 22 0.84 9.63 11.85
CA LEU A 22 1.70 8.54 11.40
C LEU A 22 3.07 9.07 11.02
N LYS A 23 4.11 8.34 11.41
CA LYS A 23 5.49 8.59 10.99
C LYS A 23 6.08 7.36 10.34
N VAL A 24 6.68 7.54 9.16
CA VAL A 24 7.33 6.48 8.36
C VAL A 24 8.72 6.95 7.99
N ASN A 25 9.75 6.23 8.42
CA ASN A 25 11.12 6.52 8.03
C ASN A 25 11.43 5.89 6.68
N GLN A 26 12.54 6.28 6.09
CA GLN A 26 12.98 5.67 4.84
C GLN A 26 13.37 4.20 5.08
N GLY A 27 12.86 3.31 4.24
CA GLY A 27 13.06 1.87 4.33
C GLY A 27 12.08 1.14 5.26
N ASP A 28 11.22 1.87 6.01
CA ASP A 28 10.22 1.25 6.86
C ASP A 28 9.10 0.61 6.05
N VAL A 29 8.61 -0.51 6.55
CA VAL A 29 7.35 -1.14 6.15
C VAL A 29 6.36 -0.98 7.30
N VAL A 30 5.39 -0.09 7.12
CA VAL A 30 4.31 0.12 8.08
C VAL A 30 3.08 -0.63 7.61
N VAL A 31 2.55 -1.51 8.45
CA VAL A 31 1.32 -2.26 8.16
C VAL A 31 0.16 -1.71 8.98
N ILE A 32 -0.96 -1.44 8.32
CA ILE A 32 -2.19 -0.95 8.93
C ILE A 32 -3.23 -2.06 8.91
N LEU A 33 -3.62 -2.52 10.09
CA LEU A 33 -4.62 -3.53 10.35
C LEU A 33 -5.91 -2.90 10.89
N GLY A 34 -7.02 -3.63 10.83
CA GLY A 34 -8.28 -3.22 11.43
C GLY A 34 -9.50 -3.75 10.68
N PRO A 35 -10.69 -3.67 11.28
CA PRO A 35 -11.92 -4.15 10.68
C PRO A 35 -12.29 -3.36 9.42
N SER A 36 -13.17 -3.93 8.59
CA SER A 36 -13.74 -3.23 7.44
C SER A 36 -14.48 -1.98 7.93
N GLY A 37 -14.32 -0.87 7.20
CA GLY A 37 -14.92 0.42 7.56
C GLY A 37 -14.17 1.21 8.63
N SER A 38 -13.02 0.75 9.14
CA SER A 38 -12.24 1.49 10.15
C SER A 38 -11.48 2.72 9.63
N GLY A 39 -11.52 3.00 8.32
CA GLY A 39 -10.90 4.20 7.73
C GLY A 39 -9.56 3.98 7.02
N LYS A 40 -8.98 2.76 7.03
CA LYS A 40 -7.64 2.44 6.47
C LYS A 40 -7.44 2.91 5.03
N THR A 41 -8.31 2.48 4.12
CA THR A 41 -8.29 2.88 2.70
C THR A 41 -8.44 4.40 2.53
N THR A 42 -9.34 5.02 3.31
CA THR A 42 -9.53 6.48 3.29
C THR A 42 -8.27 7.20 3.74
N PHE A 43 -7.61 6.69 4.78
CA PHE A 43 -6.34 7.24 5.26
C PHE A 43 -5.26 7.17 4.17
N LEU A 44 -5.01 5.98 3.57
CA LEU A 44 -4.06 5.87 2.47
C LEU A 44 -4.37 6.83 1.32
N ARG A 45 -5.65 6.97 0.96
CA ARG A 45 -6.08 7.88 -0.11
C ARG A 45 -5.85 9.35 0.22
N CYS A 46 -5.94 9.73 1.49
CA CYS A 46 -5.59 11.08 1.93
C CYS A 46 -4.10 11.37 1.75
N LEU A 47 -3.21 10.39 2.00
CA LEU A 47 -1.76 10.55 1.84
C LEU A 47 -1.31 10.85 0.40
N ASN A 48 -2.04 10.33 -0.59
CA ASN A 48 -1.78 10.57 -2.03
C ASN A 48 -2.73 11.62 -2.64
N HIS A 49 -3.56 12.25 -1.80
CA HIS A 49 -4.62 13.17 -2.23
C HIS A 49 -5.55 12.57 -3.32
N LEU A 50 -5.83 11.27 -3.24
CA LEU A 50 -6.93 10.62 -3.97
C LEU A 50 -8.26 10.91 -3.28
N GLU A 51 -8.21 11.14 -1.96
CA GLU A 51 -9.28 11.70 -1.15
C GLU A 51 -8.76 12.97 -0.48
N LYS A 52 -9.56 14.04 -0.47
CA LYS A 52 -9.21 15.28 0.21
C LYS A 52 -9.48 15.13 1.70
N ALA A 53 -8.46 15.28 2.54
CA ALA A 53 -8.63 15.40 3.98
C ALA A 53 -9.31 16.73 4.36
N ASP A 54 -10.05 16.75 5.45
CA ASP A 54 -10.70 17.98 5.95
C ASP A 54 -9.71 18.81 6.76
N THR A 55 -8.82 18.13 7.51
CA THR A 55 -7.68 18.71 8.22
C THR A 55 -6.45 17.80 8.09
N GLY A 56 -5.31 18.32 8.46
CA GLY A 56 -4.07 17.56 8.60
C GLY A 56 -2.90 18.13 7.82
N ARG A 57 -1.71 17.77 8.27
CA ARG A 57 -0.44 18.10 7.62
C ARG A 57 0.25 16.85 7.14
N LEU A 58 0.94 16.96 6.02
CA LEU A 58 1.80 15.93 5.46
C LEU A 58 3.19 16.53 5.28
N THR A 59 4.19 15.95 5.92
CA THR A 59 5.60 16.21 5.61
C THR A 59 6.13 15.07 4.76
N LEU A 60 6.60 15.37 3.55
CA LEU A 60 7.11 14.38 2.61
C LEU A 60 8.40 14.87 1.95
N GLY A 61 9.51 14.15 2.16
CA GLY A 61 10.81 14.54 1.64
C GLY A 61 11.27 15.90 2.14
N GLY A 62 10.97 16.23 3.41
CA GLY A 62 11.35 17.48 4.08
C GLY A 62 10.49 18.71 3.72
N LYS A 63 9.43 18.55 2.93
CA LYS A 63 8.48 19.61 2.62
C LYS A 63 7.14 19.35 3.30
N GLU A 64 6.57 20.38 3.93
CA GLU A 64 5.28 20.35 4.59
C GLU A 64 4.15 20.78 3.64
N TYR A 65 2.99 20.15 3.76
CA TYR A 65 1.78 20.37 2.97
C TYR A 65 0.55 20.39 3.89
N ASP A 66 -0.33 21.38 3.73
CA ASP A 66 -1.67 21.40 4.34
C ASP A 66 -2.63 20.57 3.47
N LEU A 67 -2.99 19.36 3.93
CA LEU A 67 -3.84 18.43 3.17
C LEU A 67 -5.25 18.97 2.88
N SER A 68 -5.71 19.97 3.64
CA SER A 68 -7.02 20.59 3.44
C SER A 68 -7.04 21.63 2.31
N LYS A 69 -5.86 22.18 1.93
CA LYS A 69 -5.75 23.35 1.04
C LYS A 69 -4.69 23.21 -0.06
N LEU A 70 -4.43 21.98 -0.52
CA LEU A 70 -3.41 21.74 -1.55
C LEU A 70 -3.73 22.43 -2.88
N SER A 71 -2.76 23.12 -3.43
CA SER A 71 -2.77 23.58 -4.82
C SER A 71 -2.57 22.40 -5.78
N LYS A 72 -2.95 22.60 -7.07
CA LYS A 72 -2.71 21.59 -8.12
C LYS A 72 -1.23 21.20 -8.25
N LYS A 73 -0.32 22.15 -8.04
CA LYS A 73 1.13 21.93 -8.08
C LYS A 73 1.57 21.02 -6.92
N GLU A 74 1.12 21.29 -5.71
CA GLU A 74 1.45 20.48 -4.53
C GLU A 74 0.88 19.06 -4.63
N ILE A 75 -0.35 18.90 -5.14
CA ILE A 75 -0.92 17.57 -5.42
C ILE A 75 -0.03 16.80 -6.40
N LEU A 76 0.46 17.44 -7.45
CA LEU A 76 1.36 16.80 -8.40
C LEU A 76 2.69 16.42 -7.74
N GLU A 77 3.27 17.30 -6.92
CA GLU A 77 4.50 17.02 -6.17
C GLU A 77 4.35 15.81 -5.24
N ILE A 78 3.25 15.73 -4.47
CA ILE A 78 2.95 14.57 -3.60
C ILE A 78 2.84 13.29 -4.44
N ARG A 79 2.08 13.30 -5.54
CA ARG A 79 1.91 12.16 -6.44
C ARG A 79 3.20 11.79 -7.20
N GLN A 80 4.13 12.71 -7.34
CA GLN A 80 5.46 12.41 -7.87
C GLN A 80 6.34 11.66 -6.86
N LYS A 81 6.16 11.87 -5.58
CA LYS A 81 6.92 11.24 -4.49
C LYS A 81 6.26 9.96 -3.96
N THR A 82 5.01 9.74 -4.29
CA THR A 82 4.25 8.55 -3.84
C THR A 82 3.83 7.70 -5.02
N ALA A 83 3.67 6.39 -4.80
CA ALA A 83 2.99 5.50 -5.73
C ALA A 83 1.85 4.79 -4.99
N PHE A 84 0.74 4.53 -5.68
CA PHE A 84 -0.42 3.88 -5.11
C PHE A 84 -0.75 2.58 -5.84
N VAL A 85 -0.87 1.48 -5.09
CA VAL A 85 -1.33 0.18 -5.56
C VAL A 85 -2.73 -0.08 -4.99
N PHE A 86 -3.71 -0.15 -5.87
CA PHE A 86 -5.13 -0.29 -5.49
C PHE A 86 -5.53 -1.75 -5.29
N GLN A 87 -6.59 -1.97 -4.52
CA GLN A 87 -7.22 -3.26 -4.28
C GLN A 87 -7.74 -3.92 -5.57
N HIS A 88 -8.37 -3.16 -6.46
CA HIS A 88 -8.97 -3.66 -7.71
C HIS A 88 -8.13 -3.36 -8.96
N TYR A 89 -8.41 -4.12 -10.02
CA TYR A 89 -7.66 -4.13 -11.28
C TYR A 89 -7.65 -2.75 -11.97
N ASN A 90 -6.43 -2.16 -12.10
CA ASN A 90 -6.21 -0.84 -12.68
C ASN A 90 -5.16 -0.87 -13.80
N LEU A 91 -4.99 -2.03 -14.46
CA LEU A 91 -4.20 -2.09 -15.68
C LEU A 91 -5.04 -1.60 -16.87
N PHE A 92 -4.39 -0.90 -17.79
CA PHE A 92 -5.00 -0.55 -19.06
C PHE A 92 -5.17 -1.82 -19.89
N ALA A 93 -6.41 -2.24 -20.14
CA ALA A 93 -6.73 -3.49 -20.82
C ALA A 93 -6.21 -3.57 -22.26
N ASN A 94 -6.05 -2.42 -22.91
CA ASN A 94 -5.57 -2.26 -24.29
C ASN A 94 -4.05 -2.00 -24.39
N LYS A 95 -3.31 -2.20 -23.30
CA LYS A 95 -1.85 -2.04 -23.24
C LYS A 95 -1.21 -3.32 -22.72
N THR A 96 -0.03 -3.64 -23.22
CA THR A 96 0.78 -4.76 -22.71
C THR A 96 1.30 -4.48 -21.30
N ALA A 97 1.91 -5.48 -20.65
CA ALA A 97 2.49 -5.35 -19.32
C ALA A 97 3.53 -4.22 -19.26
N ILE A 98 4.45 -4.18 -20.22
CA ILE A 98 5.47 -3.12 -20.29
C ILE A 98 4.84 -1.75 -20.59
N GLU A 99 3.88 -1.67 -21.51
CA GLU A 99 3.21 -0.42 -21.85
C GLU A 99 2.43 0.17 -20.67
N ASN A 100 1.85 -0.69 -19.81
CA ASN A 100 1.20 -0.27 -18.56
C ASN A 100 2.17 0.43 -17.60
N ILE A 101 3.44 0.04 -17.59
CA ILE A 101 4.49 0.68 -16.77
C ILE A 101 4.99 1.95 -17.48
N LEU A 102 5.23 1.89 -18.78
CA LEU A 102 5.73 3.00 -19.58
C LEU A 102 4.80 4.22 -19.54
N GLU A 103 3.49 4.02 -19.42
CA GLU A 103 2.53 5.13 -19.33
C GLU A 103 2.84 6.07 -18.15
N GLY A 104 3.12 5.51 -16.96
CA GLY A 104 3.50 6.30 -15.80
C GLY A 104 4.85 7.01 -15.96
N LEU A 105 5.79 6.36 -16.62
CA LEU A 105 7.15 6.90 -16.81
C LEU A 105 7.19 7.99 -17.87
N ILE A 106 6.63 7.73 -19.05
CA ILE A 106 6.73 8.65 -20.22
C ILE A 106 5.71 9.77 -20.11
N VAL A 107 4.43 9.43 -19.87
CA VAL A 107 3.35 10.42 -19.91
C VAL A 107 3.32 11.26 -18.64
N ALA A 108 3.35 10.61 -17.46
CA ALA A 108 3.22 11.34 -16.20
C ALA A 108 4.55 11.94 -15.70
N ARG A 109 5.68 11.23 -15.89
CA ARG A 109 7.00 11.65 -15.36
C ARG A 109 7.89 12.31 -16.42
N LYS A 110 7.52 12.27 -17.69
CA LYS A 110 8.29 12.84 -18.81
C LYS A 110 9.71 12.26 -18.94
N ILE A 111 9.89 10.99 -18.54
CA ILE A 111 11.17 10.29 -18.64
C ILE A 111 11.44 9.97 -20.11
N PRO A 112 12.69 10.14 -20.60
CA PRO A 112 13.07 9.76 -21.97
C PRO A 112 12.76 8.28 -22.26
N LYS A 113 12.35 7.97 -23.49
CA LYS A 113 11.83 6.63 -23.85
C LYS A 113 12.81 5.50 -23.56
N GLU A 114 14.08 5.69 -23.89
CA GLU A 114 15.13 4.68 -23.66
C GLU A 114 15.30 4.36 -22.17
N GLU A 115 15.36 5.39 -21.35
CA GLU A 115 15.45 5.23 -19.90
C GLU A 115 14.15 4.62 -19.31
N ALA A 116 12.98 5.02 -19.82
CA ALA A 116 11.71 4.47 -19.39
C ALA A 116 11.62 2.96 -19.67
N ILE A 117 12.08 2.51 -20.86
CA ILE A 117 12.12 1.08 -21.20
C ILE A 117 13.03 0.30 -20.24
N GLN A 118 14.24 0.78 -19.97
CA GLN A 118 15.16 0.15 -19.03
C GLN A 118 14.58 0.03 -17.63
N ARG A 119 13.93 1.11 -17.13
CA ARG A 119 13.26 1.09 -15.83
C ARG A 119 12.06 0.13 -15.80
N ALA A 120 11.28 0.06 -16.87
CA ALA A 120 10.14 -0.82 -16.97
C ALA A 120 10.56 -2.29 -17.02
N GLU A 121 11.58 -2.64 -17.80
CA GLU A 121 12.12 -4.00 -17.86
C GLU A 121 12.73 -4.42 -16.52
N SER A 122 13.53 -3.57 -15.88
CA SER A 122 14.06 -3.82 -14.54
C SER A 122 12.95 -4.02 -13.50
N ALA A 123 11.86 -3.24 -13.57
CA ALA A 123 10.73 -3.42 -12.68
C ALA A 123 9.98 -4.74 -12.92
N LEU A 124 9.82 -5.15 -14.19
CA LEU A 124 9.24 -6.45 -14.54
C LEU A 124 10.13 -7.62 -14.10
N GLU A 125 11.42 -7.48 -14.20
CA GLU A 125 12.40 -8.48 -13.72
C GLU A 125 12.27 -8.67 -12.20
N LYS A 126 12.20 -7.57 -11.42
CA LYS A 126 12.04 -7.60 -9.96
C LYS A 126 10.77 -8.35 -9.51
N VAL A 127 9.70 -8.30 -10.28
CA VAL A 127 8.46 -9.02 -9.97
C VAL A 127 8.35 -10.38 -10.69
N GLY A 128 9.44 -10.85 -11.35
CA GLY A 128 9.52 -12.14 -12.03
C GLY A 128 8.67 -12.23 -13.30
N LEU A 129 8.37 -11.10 -13.98
CA LEU A 129 7.46 -11.05 -15.12
C LEU A 129 8.09 -10.47 -16.41
N LEU A 130 9.41 -10.41 -16.52
CA LEU A 130 10.06 -9.88 -17.74
C LEU A 130 9.69 -10.67 -19.00
N ALA A 131 9.56 -12.01 -18.90
CA ALA A 131 9.14 -12.87 -20.01
C ALA A 131 7.70 -12.59 -20.51
N TYR A 132 6.89 -11.93 -19.68
CA TYR A 132 5.49 -11.58 -19.99
C TYR A 132 5.30 -10.11 -20.39
N LYS A 133 6.39 -9.39 -20.71
CA LYS A 133 6.35 -7.95 -20.97
C LYS A 133 5.39 -7.52 -22.08
N ASP A 134 5.23 -8.37 -23.10
CA ASP A 134 4.40 -8.11 -24.28
C ASP A 134 2.98 -8.70 -24.17
N TYR A 135 2.60 -9.27 -23.02
CA TYR A 135 1.28 -9.84 -22.75
C TYR A 135 0.29 -8.76 -22.33
N TYR A 136 -0.95 -8.88 -22.80
CA TYR A 136 -2.08 -8.05 -22.37
C TYR A 136 -2.65 -8.55 -21.04
N PRO A 137 -3.31 -7.70 -20.23
CA PRO A 137 -3.91 -8.12 -18.96
C PRO A 137 -4.84 -9.33 -19.07
N SER A 138 -5.59 -9.48 -20.16
CA SER A 138 -6.47 -10.63 -20.41
C SER A 138 -5.75 -11.98 -20.57
N GLN A 139 -4.45 -11.96 -20.78
CA GLN A 139 -3.59 -13.14 -20.96
C GLN A 139 -2.84 -13.51 -19.67
N LEU A 140 -3.07 -12.77 -18.59
CA LEU A 140 -2.32 -12.85 -17.34
C LEU A 140 -3.24 -13.27 -16.20
N SER A 141 -2.72 -14.09 -15.26
CA SER A 141 -3.43 -14.44 -14.04
C SER A 141 -3.63 -13.20 -13.14
N GLY A 142 -4.54 -13.27 -12.16
CA GLY A 142 -4.78 -12.21 -11.19
C GLY A 142 -3.50 -11.82 -10.44
N GLY A 143 -2.72 -12.80 -9.99
CA GLY A 143 -1.44 -12.58 -9.31
C GLY A 143 -0.39 -11.93 -10.22
N GLN A 144 -0.31 -12.34 -11.51
CA GLN A 144 0.56 -11.69 -12.49
C GLN A 144 0.15 -10.23 -12.72
N GLN A 145 -1.13 -9.96 -12.88
CA GLN A 145 -1.65 -8.59 -13.03
C GLN A 145 -1.32 -7.75 -11.80
N GLN A 146 -1.42 -8.31 -10.59
CA GLN A 146 -1.07 -7.60 -9.36
C GLN A 146 0.43 -7.30 -9.29
N ARG A 147 1.28 -8.26 -9.64
CA ARG A 147 2.73 -8.04 -9.70
C ARG A 147 3.12 -6.97 -10.72
N ILE A 148 2.43 -6.87 -11.88
CA ILE A 148 2.64 -5.76 -12.83
C ILE A 148 2.24 -4.41 -12.22
N ARG A 149 1.17 -4.34 -11.40
CA ARG A 149 0.81 -3.10 -10.70
C ARG A 149 1.88 -2.67 -9.69
N ILE A 150 2.47 -3.63 -8.99
CA ILE A 150 3.62 -3.38 -8.11
C ILE A 150 4.82 -2.91 -8.95
N ALA A 151 5.13 -3.59 -10.07
CA ALA A 151 6.18 -3.15 -11.00
C ALA A 151 5.97 -1.71 -11.49
N ARG A 152 4.74 -1.33 -11.84
CA ARG A 152 4.39 0.05 -12.19
C ARG A 152 4.65 1.04 -11.06
N ALA A 153 4.41 0.64 -9.82
CA ALA A 153 4.65 1.48 -8.65
C ALA A 153 6.15 1.66 -8.37
N ILE A 154 6.96 0.61 -8.45
CA ILE A 154 8.41 0.70 -8.19
C ILE A 154 9.18 1.38 -9.33
N ALA A 155 8.74 1.24 -10.59
CA ALA A 155 9.41 1.80 -11.76
C ALA A 155 9.56 3.33 -11.70
N VAL A 156 8.59 4.02 -11.08
CA VAL A 156 8.64 5.49 -10.92
C VAL A 156 9.56 5.95 -9.81
N LYS A 157 10.18 5.03 -9.04
CA LYS A 157 11.08 5.29 -7.90
C LYS A 157 10.49 6.31 -6.91
N PRO A 158 9.35 5.99 -6.29
CA PRO A 158 8.72 6.89 -5.32
C PRO A 158 9.49 6.91 -3.99
N ASP A 159 9.26 7.93 -3.17
CA ASP A 159 9.76 7.98 -1.79
C ASP A 159 9.01 6.99 -0.89
N VAL A 160 7.74 6.69 -1.20
CA VAL A 160 6.90 5.71 -0.50
C VAL A 160 5.87 5.06 -1.43
N ILE A 161 5.63 3.76 -1.25
CA ILE A 161 4.56 3.02 -1.93
C ILE A 161 3.41 2.79 -0.93
N LEU A 162 2.21 3.18 -1.34
CA LEU A 162 0.96 2.99 -0.60
C LEU A 162 0.22 1.80 -1.22
N LEU A 163 0.04 0.72 -0.46
CA LEU A 163 -0.62 -0.49 -0.94
C LEU A 163 -1.95 -0.69 -0.18
N ASP A 164 -3.05 -0.67 -0.90
CA ASP A 164 -4.40 -0.81 -0.36
C ASP A 164 -4.93 -2.22 -0.65
N GLU A 165 -4.83 -3.13 0.32
CA GLU A 165 -5.25 -4.53 0.25
C GLU A 165 -4.77 -5.25 -1.03
N PRO A 166 -3.45 -5.36 -1.26
CA PRO A 166 -2.91 -5.81 -2.54
C PRO A 166 -3.23 -7.28 -2.89
N THR A 167 -3.69 -8.09 -1.94
CA THR A 167 -3.98 -9.52 -2.11
C THR A 167 -5.46 -9.87 -2.06
N SER A 168 -6.32 -8.97 -1.58
CA SER A 168 -7.73 -9.28 -1.25
C SER A 168 -8.62 -9.68 -2.44
N ALA A 169 -8.22 -9.37 -3.67
CA ALA A 169 -8.93 -9.74 -4.89
C ALA A 169 -8.31 -10.94 -5.62
N LEU A 170 -7.42 -11.68 -4.96
CA LEU A 170 -6.70 -12.83 -5.53
C LEU A 170 -7.24 -14.14 -4.95
N ASP A 171 -7.13 -15.19 -5.78
CA ASP A 171 -7.31 -16.56 -5.29
C ASP A 171 -6.20 -16.88 -4.26
N PRO A 172 -6.50 -17.65 -3.20
CA PRO A 172 -5.54 -17.95 -2.13
C PRO A 172 -4.19 -18.50 -2.61
N GLU A 173 -4.21 -19.33 -3.67
CA GLU A 173 -3.00 -19.92 -4.27
C GLU A 173 -2.07 -18.89 -4.94
N LEU A 174 -2.58 -17.69 -5.29
CA LEU A 174 -1.83 -16.62 -5.95
C LEU A 174 -1.32 -15.54 -4.96
N VAL A 175 -1.76 -15.60 -3.72
CA VAL A 175 -1.40 -14.62 -2.67
C VAL A 175 0.09 -14.69 -2.36
N GLY A 176 0.63 -15.91 -2.23
CA GLY A 176 2.03 -16.16 -1.88
C GLY A 176 3.02 -15.43 -2.79
N ASP A 177 2.85 -15.56 -4.11
CA ASP A 177 3.70 -14.91 -5.11
C ASP A 177 3.75 -13.37 -4.97
N VAL A 178 2.63 -12.75 -4.60
CA VAL A 178 2.55 -11.29 -4.42
C VAL A 178 3.22 -10.88 -3.12
N LEU A 179 3.00 -11.63 -2.05
CA LEU A 179 3.65 -11.39 -0.75
C LEU A 179 5.17 -11.55 -0.84
N ASP A 180 5.67 -12.53 -1.60
CA ASP A 180 7.10 -12.76 -1.79
C ASP A 180 7.76 -11.57 -2.51
N VAL A 181 7.11 -11.03 -3.54
CA VAL A 181 7.57 -9.77 -4.18
C VAL A 181 7.62 -8.64 -3.17
N MET A 182 6.59 -8.47 -2.33
CA MET A 182 6.57 -7.41 -1.32
C MET A 182 7.64 -7.61 -0.25
N LYS A 183 7.92 -8.86 0.17
CA LYS A 183 9.04 -9.21 1.08
C LYS A 183 10.39 -8.84 0.47
N GLN A 184 10.61 -9.17 -0.80
CA GLN A 184 11.83 -8.79 -1.50
C GLN A 184 12.00 -7.26 -1.55
N LEU A 185 10.96 -6.51 -1.88
CA LEU A 185 11.01 -5.04 -1.90
C LEU A 185 11.34 -4.45 -0.53
N ALA A 186 10.80 -5.03 0.55
CA ALA A 186 11.12 -4.64 1.92
C ALA A 186 12.62 -4.86 2.23
N GLN A 187 13.18 -6.01 1.84
CA GLN A 187 14.60 -6.32 2.00
C GLN A 187 15.51 -5.38 1.17
N GLU A 188 15.02 -4.89 0.04
CA GLU A 188 15.71 -3.87 -0.77
C GLU A 188 15.60 -2.45 -0.18
N GLY A 189 14.92 -2.26 0.96
CA GLY A 189 14.76 -0.97 1.63
C GLY A 189 13.70 -0.07 0.99
N VAL A 190 12.74 -0.61 0.27
CA VAL A 190 11.62 0.16 -0.28
C VAL A 190 10.66 0.55 0.84
N THR A 191 10.42 1.84 1.01
CA THR A 191 9.46 2.35 2.00
C THR A 191 8.03 2.04 1.58
N MET A 192 7.26 1.39 2.45
CA MET A 192 5.89 0.97 2.16
C MET A 192 4.94 1.28 3.31
N VAL A 193 3.71 1.69 2.97
CA VAL A 193 2.56 1.70 3.90
C VAL A 193 1.52 0.76 3.31
N VAL A 194 1.20 -0.31 4.04
CA VAL A 194 0.42 -1.45 3.54
C VAL A 194 -0.83 -1.64 4.38
N VAL A 195 -2.00 -1.49 3.79
CA VAL A 195 -3.25 -2.00 4.37
C VAL A 195 -3.41 -3.44 3.92
N THR A 196 -3.53 -4.38 4.85
CA THR A 196 -3.66 -5.81 4.53
C THR A 196 -4.39 -6.57 5.63
N HIS A 197 -4.86 -7.77 5.28
CA HIS A 197 -5.35 -8.79 6.22
C HIS A 197 -4.36 -9.95 6.38
N GLU A 198 -3.21 -9.89 5.73
CA GLU A 198 -2.17 -10.93 5.77
C GLU A 198 -1.32 -10.80 7.04
N MET A 199 -1.74 -11.49 8.11
CA MET A 199 -1.08 -11.40 9.43
C MET A 199 0.36 -11.92 9.41
N GLY A 200 0.63 -12.98 8.60
CA GLY A 200 1.97 -13.50 8.39
C GLY A 200 2.90 -12.45 7.82
N PHE A 201 2.47 -11.74 6.77
CA PHE A 201 3.24 -10.66 6.18
C PHE A 201 3.50 -9.53 7.20
N ALA A 202 2.47 -9.10 7.94
CA ALA A 202 2.62 -8.07 8.96
C ALA A 202 3.63 -8.47 10.05
N ARG A 203 3.62 -9.73 10.47
CA ARG A 203 4.53 -10.25 11.51
C ARG A 203 5.98 -10.35 11.02
N ASP A 204 6.17 -10.82 9.78
CA ASP A 204 7.49 -11.18 9.24
C ASP A 204 8.23 -9.98 8.64
N VAL A 205 7.52 -8.96 8.15
CA VAL A 205 8.09 -7.93 7.26
C VAL A 205 7.94 -6.52 7.80
N ALA A 206 6.90 -6.23 8.60
CA ALA A 206 6.67 -4.89 9.10
C ALA A 206 7.76 -4.43 10.09
N ASN A 207 8.07 -3.15 10.08
CA ASN A 207 8.82 -2.47 11.15
C ASN A 207 7.85 -1.95 12.22
N HIS A 208 6.67 -1.49 11.78
CA HIS A 208 5.59 -1.04 12.65
C HIS A 208 4.25 -1.61 12.20
N VAL A 209 3.44 -2.00 13.16
CA VAL A 209 2.06 -2.43 12.95
C VAL A 209 1.13 -1.47 13.66
N ILE A 210 0.14 -0.99 12.93
CA ILE A 210 -0.88 -0.03 13.40
C ILE A 210 -2.23 -0.72 13.35
N PHE A 211 -2.99 -0.62 14.43
CA PHE A 211 -4.37 -1.05 14.49
C PHE A 211 -5.31 0.15 14.44
N MET A 212 -6.15 0.21 13.42
CA MET A 212 -7.17 1.24 13.26
C MET A 212 -8.56 0.68 13.53
N ASP A 213 -9.35 1.40 14.34
CA ASP A 213 -10.78 1.13 14.54
C ASP A 213 -11.56 2.43 14.74
N GLY A 214 -12.77 2.52 14.19
CA GLY A 214 -13.65 3.70 14.31
C GLY A 214 -13.01 5.02 13.87
N GLY A 215 -12.07 4.99 12.93
CA GLY A 215 -11.37 6.18 12.42
C GLY A 215 -10.18 6.64 13.24
N HIS A 216 -9.81 5.92 14.30
CA HIS A 216 -8.67 6.22 15.18
C HIS A 216 -7.56 5.19 15.02
N ILE A 217 -6.32 5.59 15.28
CA ILE A 217 -5.26 4.65 15.62
C ILE A 217 -5.47 4.27 17.09
N ILE A 218 -5.73 2.99 17.34
CA ILE A 218 -5.97 2.44 18.67
C ILE A 218 -4.66 1.99 19.31
N GLU A 219 -3.81 1.33 18.52
CA GLU A 219 -2.53 0.84 18.97
C GLU A 219 -1.51 0.87 17.83
N GLU A 220 -0.26 1.19 18.17
CA GLU A 220 0.89 1.14 17.28
C GLU A 220 2.05 0.53 18.05
N ASN A 221 2.73 -0.47 17.45
CA ASN A 221 3.88 -1.11 18.07
C ASN A 221 4.75 -1.83 17.02
N GLU A 222 5.94 -2.27 17.43
CA GLU A 222 6.73 -3.24 16.68
C GLU A 222 5.97 -4.58 16.56
N PRO A 223 6.15 -5.36 15.48
CA PRO A 223 5.37 -6.58 15.23
C PRO A 223 5.39 -7.56 16.40
N HIS A 224 6.56 -7.82 17.00
CA HIS A 224 6.69 -8.74 18.11
C HIS A 224 5.78 -8.36 19.29
N GLU A 225 5.84 -7.10 19.72
CA GLU A 225 5.02 -6.60 20.82
C GLU A 225 3.53 -6.57 20.43
N PHE A 226 3.23 -6.11 19.23
CA PHE A 226 1.86 -6.00 18.74
C PHE A 226 1.12 -7.35 18.73
N PHE A 227 1.77 -8.41 18.23
CA PHE A 227 1.12 -9.73 18.10
C PHE A 227 1.17 -10.59 19.36
N ASN A 228 2.21 -10.44 20.20
CA ASN A 228 2.39 -11.30 21.37
C ASN A 228 1.93 -10.66 22.68
N SER A 229 1.94 -9.33 22.77
CA SER A 229 1.64 -8.58 23.99
C SER A 229 0.82 -7.31 23.70
N PRO A 230 -0.30 -7.41 22.95
CA PRO A 230 -1.13 -6.25 22.66
C PRO A 230 -1.63 -5.60 23.94
N LYS A 231 -1.58 -4.26 24.00
CA LYS A 231 -1.94 -3.49 25.20
C LYS A 231 -3.42 -3.21 25.26
N GLU A 232 -3.98 -2.78 24.13
CA GLU A 232 -5.37 -2.33 24.02
C GLU A 232 -6.35 -3.51 23.93
N GLU A 233 -7.42 -3.48 24.71
CA GLU A 233 -8.45 -4.54 24.72
C GLU A 233 -9.08 -4.73 23.33
N ARG A 234 -9.23 -3.65 22.58
CA ARG A 234 -9.80 -3.71 21.24
C ARG A 234 -8.88 -4.42 20.25
N THR A 235 -7.56 -4.23 20.38
CA THR A 235 -6.53 -4.96 19.61
C THR A 235 -6.56 -6.45 19.95
N LYS A 236 -6.62 -6.81 21.24
CA LYS A 236 -6.72 -8.21 21.70
C LYS A 236 -7.95 -8.91 21.11
N GLN A 237 -9.11 -8.26 21.17
CA GLN A 237 -10.35 -8.79 20.58
C GLN A 237 -10.26 -8.98 19.07
N PHE A 238 -9.60 -8.08 18.36
CA PHE A 238 -9.40 -8.17 16.91
C PHE A 238 -8.48 -9.35 16.57
N LEU A 239 -7.31 -9.44 17.24
CA LEU A 239 -6.34 -10.49 17.00
C LEU A 239 -6.90 -11.87 17.37
N SER A 240 -7.62 -12.01 18.50
CA SER A 240 -8.20 -13.29 18.91
C SER A 240 -9.20 -13.83 17.87
N ARG A 241 -10.00 -12.99 17.26
CA ARG A 241 -10.94 -13.41 16.19
C ARG A 241 -10.21 -13.93 14.96
N ILE A 242 -9.23 -13.18 14.46
CA ILE A 242 -8.53 -13.54 13.23
C ILE A 242 -7.67 -14.80 13.44
N LEU A 243 -7.01 -14.92 14.60
CA LEU A 243 -6.17 -16.08 14.90
C LEU A 243 -7.01 -17.34 15.15
N SER A 244 -8.22 -17.21 15.73
CA SER A 244 -9.14 -18.35 15.86
C SER A 244 -9.67 -18.80 14.49
N ASP A 245 -10.05 -17.89 13.60
CA ASP A 245 -10.52 -18.23 12.26
C ASP A 245 -9.43 -18.92 11.43
N ALA A 246 -8.16 -18.53 11.59
CA ALA A 246 -7.02 -19.17 10.93
C ALA A 246 -6.78 -20.61 11.44
N THR A 247 -7.02 -20.88 12.73
CA THR A 247 -6.86 -22.22 13.32
C THR A 247 -7.96 -23.18 12.83
N TYR A 248 -9.19 -22.70 12.70
CA TYR A 248 -10.31 -23.50 12.13
C TYR A 248 -10.09 -23.87 10.67
N SER A 249 -9.41 -23.02 9.88
CA SER A 249 -9.15 -23.30 8.45
C SER A 249 -8.13 -24.43 8.25
N VAL A 250 -7.25 -24.68 9.20
CA VAL A 250 -6.22 -25.74 9.14
C VAL A 250 -6.79 -27.10 9.55
N GLU A 251 -7.77 -27.16 10.46
CA GLU A 251 -8.37 -28.40 10.93
C GLU A 251 -9.33 -29.07 9.92
N TYR A 252 -9.83 -28.34 8.93
CA TYR A 252 -10.70 -28.88 7.88
C TYR A 252 -9.95 -29.26 6.58
N MET A 253 -8.62 -29.17 6.56
CA MET A 253 -7.78 -29.58 5.41
C MET A 253 -6.99 -30.89 5.66
N ILE A 254 -7.37 -31.70 6.65
CA ILE A 254 -6.79 -33.03 6.91
C ILE A 254 -7.83 -34.10 6.65
#